data_ca86bf1cf0db21a1f28d15eaf0a03766
#
_entry.id   ca86bf1cf0db21a1f28d15eaf0a03766
#
_cell.length_a   1.000
_cell.length_b   1.000
_cell.length_c   1.000
_cell.angle_alpha   90.00
_cell.angle_beta   90.00
_cell.angle_gamma   90.00
#
_symmetry.space_group_name_H-M   'P 1'
#
loop_
_entity.id
_entity.type
_entity.pdbx_description
1 polymer ?
#
loop_
_entity_poly.entity_id
_entity_poly.type
_entity_poly.pdbx_seq_one_letter_code
_entity_poly.pdbx_strand_id
1 'polypeptide(L)' 'METIRLVYPVEGGDLIEAGEASSKMKLTLKKLGLPQDVIRRASICMYEGEINMVIHADGGQAEVEVDANQIVIRMTDT' A
#
# COMPACT_ATOMS: atom_id res chain seq x y z
N MET A 1 -7.06 16.45 11.11
CA MET A 1 -6.19 15.27 11.13
C MET A 1 -4.91 15.60 10.39
N GLU A 2 -3.79 15.36 11.03
CA GLU A 2 -2.51 15.53 10.37
C GLU A 2 -2.30 14.45 9.31
N THR A 3 -1.45 14.73 8.32
CA THR A 3 -1.10 13.74 7.33
C THR A 3 -0.24 12.65 7.97
N ILE A 4 -0.67 11.41 7.80
CA ILE A 4 0.07 10.24 8.25
C ILE A 4 0.77 9.64 7.04
N ARG A 5 2.07 9.39 7.16
CA ARG A 5 2.87 8.84 6.08
C ARG A 5 3.35 7.45 6.45
N LEU A 6 3.07 6.50 5.56
CA LEU A 6 3.46 5.10 5.74
C LEU A 6 4.34 4.71 4.56
N VAL A 7 5.38 3.94 4.83
CA VAL A 7 6.30 3.45 3.78
C VAL A 7 6.44 1.94 3.92
N TYR A 8 6.24 1.24 2.84
CA TYR A 8 6.35 -0.23 2.81
C TYR A 8 7.32 -0.65 1.72
N PRO A 9 8.35 -1.44 2.06
CA PRO A 9 9.21 -2.02 1.03
C PRO A 9 8.46 -3.12 0.28
N VAL A 10 8.75 -3.26 -1.01
CA VAL A 10 8.20 -4.31 -1.85
C VAL A 10 9.37 -5.05 -2.49
N GLU A 11 9.47 -6.35 -2.24
CA GLU A 11 10.53 -7.17 -2.81
C GLU A 11 10.14 -7.70 -4.17
N GLY A 12 11.02 -7.52 -5.15
CA GLY A 12 10.79 -8.00 -6.50
C GLY A 12 11.03 -9.50 -6.62
N GLY A 13 10.32 -10.12 -7.55
CA GLY A 13 10.54 -11.53 -7.91
C GLY A 13 9.94 -12.57 -7.00
N ASP A 14 9.27 -12.17 -5.92
CA ASP A 14 8.67 -13.12 -4.98
C ASP A 14 7.15 -12.99 -4.95
N LEU A 15 6.48 -13.77 -5.79
CA LEU A 15 5.03 -13.78 -5.85
C LEU A 15 4.37 -14.36 -4.60
N ILE A 16 5.11 -15.16 -3.82
CA ILE A 16 4.57 -15.74 -2.58
C ILE A 16 4.35 -14.66 -1.53
N GLU A 17 5.24 -13.69 -1.48
CA GLU A 17 5.14 -12.57 -0.54
C GLU A 17 4.36 -11.37 -1.09
N ALA A 18 3.92 -11.45 -2.33
CA ALA A 18 3.11 -10.40 -2.92
C ALA A 18 1.80 -10.23 -2.12
N GLY A 19 1.46 -8.99 -1.81
CA GLY A 19 0.31 -8.69 -0.98
C GLY A 19 0.66 -8.38 0.47
N GLU A 20 1.90 -8.58 0.88
CA GLU A 20 2.32 -8.32 2.26
C GLU A 20 2.21 -6.84 2.60
N ALA A 21 2.66 -5.96 1.71
CA ALA A 21 2.58 -4.53 1.95
C ALA A 21 1.14 -4.04 2.04
N SER A 22 0.26 -4.51 1.14
CA SER A 22 -1.15 -4.14 1.19
C SER A 22 -1.85 -4.68 2.43
N SER A 23 -1.50 -5.87 2.89
CA SER A 23 -2.04 -6.43 4.13
C SER A 23 -1.64 -5.61 5.35
N LYS A 24 -0.38 -5.20 5.42
CA LYS A 24 0.11 -4.35 6.51
C LYS A 24 -0.57 -2.99 6.50
N MET A 25 -0.72 -2.39 5.33
CA MET A 25 -1.42 -1.12 5.19
C MET A 25 -2.87 -1.26 5.67
N LYS A 26 -3.55 -2.32 5.28
CA LYS A 26 -4.94 -2.57 5.66
C LYS A 26 -5.10 -2.59 7.17
N LEU A 27 -4.20 -3.27 7.89
CA LEU A 27 -4.23 -3.31 9.34
C LEU A 27 -4.04 -1.92 9.94
N THR A 28 -3.11 -1.14 9.41
CA THR A 28 -2.87 0.22 9.88
C THR A 28 -4.08 1.11 9.67
N LEU A 29 -4.71 1.04 8.49
CA LEU A 29 -5.90 1.83 8.19
C LEU A 29 -7.06 1.47 9.12
N LYS A 30 -7.20 0.20 9.48
CA LYS A 30 -8.20 -0.22 10.46
C LYS A 30 -7.95 0.39 11.83
N LYS A 31 -6.69 0.40 12.27
CA LYS A 31 -6.31 1.01 13.55
C LYS A 31 -6.57 2.51 13.56
N LEU A 32 -6.44 3.17 12.42
CA LEU A 32 -6.74 4.59 12.28
C LEU A 32 -8.24 4.89 12.24
N GLY A 33 -9.06 3.87 12.13
CA GLY A 33 -10.51 4.03 12.17
C GLY A 33 -11.16 4.50 10.89
N LEU A 34 -10.51 4.29 9.74
CA LEU A 34 -11.10 4.68 8.47
C LEU A 34 -12.31 3.81 8.10
N PRO A 35 -13.24 4.34 7.27
CA PRO A 35 -14.39 3.56 6.82
C PRO A 35 -13.95 2.32 6.04
N GLN A 36 -14.72 1.26 6.16
CA GLN A 36 -14.36 -0.04 5.60
C GLN A 36 -14.30 -0.05 4.07
N ASP A 37 -15.17 0.70 3.41
CA ASP A 37 -15.16 0.81 1.95
C ASP A 37 -13.91 1.54 1.44
N VAL A 38 -13.44 2.54 2.19
CA VAL A 38 -12.20 3.24 1.88
C VAL A 38 -11.01 2.30 2.03
N ILE A 39 -10.96 1.55 3.13
CA ILE A 39 -9.90 0.57 3.38
C ILE A 39 -9.85 -0.46 2.26
N ARG A 40 -10.99 -0.97 1.85
CA ARG A 40 -11.06 -1.98 0.79
C ARG A 40 -10.54 -1.45 -0.54
N ARG A 41 -10.98 -0.25 -0.94
CA ARG A 41 -10.53 0.36 -2.20
C ARG A 41 -9.04 0.65 -2.20
N ALA A 42 -8.53 1.20 -1.09
CA ALA A 42 -7.11 1.47 -0.94
C ALA A 42 -6.29 0.18 -1.00
N SER A 43 -6.78 -0.89 -0.35
CA SER A 43 -6.08 -2.18 -0.32
C SER A 43 -6.02 -2.82 -1.70
N ILE A 44 -7.09 -2.75 -2.48
CA ILE A 44 -7.12 -3.28 -3.84
C ILE A 44 -6.13 -2.52 -4.72
N CYS A 45 -6.16 -1.19 -4.65
CA CYS A 45 -5.26 -0.34 -5.42
C CYS A 45 -3.80 -0.62 -5.08
N MET A 46 -3.49 -0.72 -3.81
CA MET A 46 -2.15 -1.03 -3.32
C MET A 46 -1.69 -2.40 -3.79
N TYR A 47 -2.56 -3.40 -3.71
CA TYR A 47 -2.24 -4.77 -4.12
C TYR A 47 -1.91 -4.85 -5.60
N GLU A 48 -2.69 -4.19 -6.46
CA GLU A 48 -2.42 -4.17 -7.89
C GLU A 48 -1.06 -3.55 -8.21
N GLY A 49 -0.73 -2.44 -7.56
CA GLY A 49 0.59 -1.82 -7.71
C GLY A 49 1.71 -2.71 -7.21
N GLU A 50 1.49 -3.37 -6.09
CA GLU A 50 2.47 -4.29 -5.51
C GLU A 50 2.75 -5.48 -6.45
N ILE A 51 1.71 -6.09 -7.01
CA ILE A 51 1.85 -7.19 -7.96
C ILE A 51 2.65 -6.74 -9.19
N ASN A 52 2.34 -5.55 -9.72
CA ASN A 52 3.06 -5.02 -10.86
C ASN A 52 4.55 -4.84 -10.56
N MET A 53 4.90 -4.39 -9.37
CA MET A 53 6.30 -4.22 -8.97
C MET A 53 7.01 -5.57 -8.83
N VAL A 54 6.32 -6.58 -8.33
CA VAL A 54 6.90 -7.92 -8.18
C VAL A 54 7.14 -8.56 -9.54
N ILE A 55 6.21 -8.40 -10.49
CA ILE A 55 6.30 -9.04 -11.81
C ILE A 55 7.20 -8.27 -12.76
N HIS A 56 7.08 -6.94 -12.81
CA HIS A 56 7.69 -6.12 -13.85
C HIS A 56 8.86 -5.26 -13.41
N ALA A 57 9.20 -5.27 -12.13
CA ALA A 57 10.31 -4.49 -11.59
C ALA A 57 11.09 -5.34 -10.59
N ASP A 58 12.22 -4.80 -10.12
CA ASP A 58 13.03 -5.48 -9.10
C ASP A 58 12.54 -5.16 -7.68
N GLY A 59 11.29 -4.76 -7.54
CA GLY A 59 10.74 -4.30 -6.29
C GLY A 59 10.82 -2.79 -6.18
N GLY A 60 10.78 -2.28 -4.97
CA GLY A 60 10.79 -0.86 -4.71
C GLY A 60 10.13 -0.55 -3.38
N GLN A 61 9.38 0.52 -3.34
CA GLN A 61 8.62 0.85 -2.14
C GLN A 61 7.27 1.47 -2.48
N ALA A 62 6.33 1.30 -1.56
CA ALA A 62 5.03 1.95 -1.61
C ALA A 62 4.99 3.02 -0.53
N GLU A 63 4.61 4.24 -0.90
CA GLU A 63 4.38 5.31 0.05
C GLU A 63 2.89 5.59 0.12
N VAL A 64 2.36 5.68 1.33
CA VAL A 64 0.94 5.93 1.55
C VAL A 64 0.80 7.17 2.43
N GLU A 65 0.06 8.14 1.95
CA GLU A 65 -0.24 9.34 2.73
C GLU A 65 -1.74 9.37 3.01
N VAL A 66 -2.09 9.51 4.28
CA VAL A 66 -3.48 9.52 4.74
C VAL A 66 -3.75 10.85 5.41
N ASP A 67 -4.78 11.55 4.94
CA ASP A 67 -5.27 12.74 5.62
C ASP A 67 -6.79 12.68 5.75
N ALA A 68 -7.41 13.76 6.22
CA ALA A 68 -8.85 13.79 6.47
C ALA A 68 -9.70 13.64 5.21
N ASN A 69 -9.12 13.90 4.04
CA ASN A 69 -9.87 13.97 2.78
C ASN A 69 -9.51 12.91 1.76
N GLN A 70 -8.32 12.30 1.87
CA GLN A 70 -7.85 11.40 0.82
C GLN A 70 -6.76 10.46 1.31
N ILE A 71 -6.57 9.40 0.54
CA ILE A 71 -5.43 8.50 0.66
C ILE A 71 -4.69 8.55 -0.67
N VAL A 72 -3.40 8.83 -0.61
CA VAL A 72 -2.55 8.86 -1.80
C VAL A 72 -1.55 7.72 -1.70
N ILE A 73 -1.47 6.91 -2.74
CA ILE A 73 -0.55 5.77 -2.81
C ILE A 73 0.41 6.03 -3.97
N ARG A 74 1.71 6.02 -3.67
CA ARG A 74 2.75 6.15 -4.69
C ARG A 74 3.59 4.90 -4.68
N MET A 75 3.77 4.32 -5.86
CA MET A 75 4.61 3.15 -6.03
C MET A 75 5.88 3.59 -6.75
N THR A 76 7.03 3.36 -6.11
CA THR A 76 8.32 3.74 -6.69
C THR A 76 9.17 2.48 -6.85
N ASP A 77 9.48 2.11 -8.09
CA ASP A 77 10.36 0.98 -8.36
C ASP A 77 11.84 1.37 -8.28
N THR A 78 12.65 0.38 -8.01
CA THR A 78 14.11 0.59 -7.93
C THR A 78 14.80 0.31 -9.26
#